data_fface5d6939bb00155dc257961512fa8
#
_entry.id   fface5d6939bb00155dc257961512fa8
#
_cell.length_a   1.000
_cell.length_b   1.000
_cell.length_c   1.000
_cell.angle_alpha   90.00
_cell.angle_beta   90.00
_cell.angle_gamma   90.00
#
_symmetry.space_group_name_H-M   'P 1'
#
loop_
_entity.id
_entity.type
_entity.pdbx_description
1 polymer ?
#
loop_
_entity_poly.entity_id
_entity_poly.type
_entity_poly.pdbx_seq_one_letter_code
_entity_poly.pdbx_strand_id
1 'polypeptide(L)'
;VKGTEARTILLTGASGALGTELAARFSREGDRVLALVHEKTELFRAGGVAVPRRTRAGGTVEPVTGDVTRPGLGLAADVRHGLPDTVDLVVHAAAVTDFGKPDRTYYDVNVTGTRHVLDLVADHDIPVVHVSTAYVAGRRQGLVLEGERDQGQSFSNDYERSKFEAERLFQASVDNGLRGTIVRPSIVVGRRRDGVTRDFKNIFVMLRLVTSGRLTRVPGLPDATLDLVPVDDVVDVVVAAARGLAGWTGAVLHAVGGPVTLADISRVVAEYPALELPEYVPPANFVPGSLPSVQRALYERYVRLYEPYLTARARFDDTVAQRVCPHSRLSADTVLRRLIDHSMAVGYLGPRRRTLTEAATA
;
A
#
# COMPACT_ATOMS: atom_id res chain seq x y z
N VAL A 1 17.75 -25.73 -9.76
CA VAL A 1 17.57 -24.28 -9.63
C VAL A 1 18.95 -23.71 -9.37
N LYS A 2 19.56 -23.02 -10.37
CA LYS A 2 20.80 -22.26 -10.15
C LYS A 2 20.47 -21.21 -9.08
N GLY A 3 21.20 -21.21 -7.96
CA GLY A 3 21.09 -20.19 -6.93
C GLY A 3 21.27 -18.80 -7.58
N THR A 4 20.29 -17.92 -7.42
CA THR A 4 20.45 -16.53 -7.80
C THR A 4 21.56 -15.95 -6.94
N GLU A 5 22.57 -15.33 -7.56
CA GLU A 5 23.61 -14.61 -6.82
C GLU A 5 22.98 -13.59 -5.86
N ALA A 6 23.55 -13.50 -4.65
CA ALA A 6 23.09 -12.52 -3.65
C ALA A 6 23.28 -11.11 -4.20
N ARG A 7 22.23 -10.27 -4.14
CA ARG A 7 22.25 -8.89 -4.64
C ARG A 7 22.23 -7.90 -3.49
N THR A 8 22.78 -6.74 -3.73
CA THR A 8 22.61 -5.57 -2.85
C THR A 8 21.45 -4.73 -3.34
N ILE A 9 20.44 -4.57 -2.51
CA ILE A 9 19.19 -3.88 -2.83
C ILE A 9 19.08 -2.61 -1.99
N LEU A 10 18.99 -1.44 -2.62
CA LEU A 10 18.59 -0.21 -1.93
C LEU A 10 17.07 -0.17 -1.85
N LEU A 11 16.53 -0.27 -0.63
CA LEU A 11 15.09 -0.25 -0.38
C LEU A 11 14.68 1.08 0.28
N THR A 12 13.98 1.94 -0.44
CA THR A 12 13.37 3.13 0.16
C THR A 12 12.02 2.78 0.77
N GLY A 13 11.59 3.55 1.78
CA GLY A 13 10.36 3.23 2.51
C GLY A 13 10.46 1.96 3.36
N ALA A 14 11.68 1.52 3.68
CA ALA A 14 11.96 0.29 4.41
C ALA A 14 11.29 0.22 5.79
N SER A 15 11.03 1.35 6.42
CA SER A 15 10.31 1.42 7.70
C SER A 15 8.78 1.36 7.59
N GLY A 16 8.21 1.39 6.38
CA GLY A 16 6.77 1.26 6.11
C GLY A 16 6.26 -0.18 6.26
N ALA A 17 4.93 -0.35 6.29
CA ALA A 17 4.31 -1.68 6.42
C ALA A 17 4.75 -2.66 5.32
N LEU A 18 4.71 -2.24 4.06
CA LEU A 18 5.19 -3.04 2.94
C LEU A 18 6.73 -3.17 2.95
N GLY A 19 7.45 -2.07 3.24
CA GLY A 19 8.91 -2.05 3.20
C GLY A 19 9.56 -3.01 4.18
N THR A 20 9.02 -3.15 5.40
CA THR A 20 9.54 -4.12 6.39
C THR A 20 9.33 -5.57 5.95
N GLU A 21 8.23 -5.89 5.28
CA GLU A 21 7.98 -7.22 4.73
C GLU A 21 8.91 -7.50 3.54
N LEU A 22 9.15 -6.51 2.68
CA LEU A 22 10.12 -6.61 1.57
C LEU A 22 11.55 -6.83 2.10
N ALA A 23 12.00 -6.00 3.08
CA ALA A 23 13.32 -6.17 3.69
C ALA A 23 13.51 -7.58 4.27
N ALA A 24 12.51 -8.07 5.00
CA ALA A 24 12.52 -9.41 5.56
C ALA A 24 12.50 -10.51 4.49
N ARG A 25 11.82 -10.30 3.36
CA ARG A 25 11.73 -11.28 2.28
C ARG A 25 13.05 -11.36 1.51
N PHE A 26 13.59 -10.24 1.03
CA PHE A 26 14.87 -10.21 0.32
C PHE A 26 16.02 -10.78 1.16
N SER A 27 16.13 -10.37 2.43
CA SER A 27 17.19 -10.91 3.29
C SER A 27 17.05 -12.40 3.58
N ARG A 28 15.83 -12.94 3.67
CA ARG A 28 15.60 -14.38 3.78
C ARG A 28 16.01 -15.16 2.53
N GLU A 29 16.00 -14.51 1.37
CA GLU A 29 16.45 -15.09 0.10
C GLU A 29 17.96 -14.90 -0.14
N GLY A 30 18.69 -14.34 0.83
CA GLY A 30 20.14 -14.20 0.79
C GLY A 30 20.65 -12.81 0.37
N ASP A 31 19.77 -11.87 0.02
CA ASP A 31 20.18 -10.54 -0.43
C ASP A 31 20.69 -9.67 0.73
N ARG A 32 21.56 -8.72 0.39
CA ARG A 32 21.92 -7.58 1.23
C ARG A 32 20.95 -6.44 0.98
N VAL A 33 20.20 -6.01 2.01
CA VAL A 33 19.24 -4.91 1.92
C VAL A 33 19.79 -3.68 2.61
N LEU A 34 20.10 -2.64 1.84
CA LEU A 34 20.36 -1.29 2.34
C LEU A 34 19.00 -0.62 2.56
N ALA A 35 18.54 -0.64 3.80
CA ALA A 35 17.23 -0.14 4.18
C ALA A 35 17.27 1.36 4.45
N LEU A 36 16.80 2.20 3.50
CA LEU A 36 16.74 3.64 3.70
C LEU A 36 15.69 3.97 4.77
N VAL A 37 16.13 4.58 5.86
CA VAL A 37 15.30 4.97 7.00
C VAL A 37 15.57 6.42 7.38
N HIS A 38 14.54 7.13 7.88
CA HIS A 38 14.69 8.52 8.29
C HIS A 38 15.36 8.63 9.66
N GLU A 39 14.75 8.01 10.69
CA GLU A 39 15.26 8.07 12.07
C GLU A 39 15.32 6.69 12.73
N LYS A 40 14.33 5.83 12.42
CA LYS A 40 14.16 4.53 13.07
C LYS A 40 15.03 3.47 12.41
N THR A 41 16.05 3.02 13.09
CA THR A 41 16.96 1.96 12.60
C THR A 41 16.45 0.54 12.84
N GLU A 42 15.49 0.36 13.74
CA GLU A 42 14.83 -0.92 13.97
C GLU A 42 13.58 -1.05 13.12
N LEU A 43 13.47 -2.16 12.42
CA LEU A 43 12.36 -2.47 11.53
C LEU A 43 11.49 -3.57 12.14
N PHE A 44 10.19 -3.32 12.24
CA PHE A 44 9.22 -4.28 12.76
C PHE A 44 8.18 -4.61 11.72
N ARG A 45 7.95 -5.89 11.49
CA ARG A 45 6.90 -6.45 10.65
C ARG A 45 5.55 -6.45 11.35
N ALA A 46 4.52 -6.84 10.63
CA ALA A 46 3.20 -7.09 11.18
C ALA A 46 3.27 -8.06 12.38
N GLY A 47 2.54 -7.70 13.48
CA GLY A 47 2.58 -8.44 14.74
C GLY A 47 3.79 -8.11 15.63
N GLY A 48 4.52 -7.02 15.36
CA GLY A 48 5.65 -6.56 16.21
C GLY A 48 6.92 -7.40 16.09
N VAL A 49 7.03 -8.23 15.05
CA VAL A 49 8.20 -9.09 14.83
C VAL A 49 9.35 -8.28 14.24
N ALA A 50 10.48 -8.22 14.92
CA ALA A 50 11.68 -7.53 14.42
C ALA A 50 12.21 -8.18 13.14
N VAL A 51 12.66 -7.35 12.20
CA VAL A 51 13.41 -7.81 11.03
C VAL A 51 14.84 -8.11 11.46
N PRO A 52 15.32 -9.33 11.32
CA PRO A 52 16.67 -9.68 11.75
C PRO A 52 17.72 -8.98 10.88
N ARG A 53 18.78 -8.47 11.51
CA ARG A 53 19.91 -7.86 10.80
C ARG A 53 20.65 -8.84 9.89
N ARG A 54 20.68 -10.11 10.24
CA ARG A 54 21.25 -11.20 9.46
C ARG A 54 20.32 -12.42 9.50
N THR A 55 20.15 -13.06 8.38
CA THR A 55 19.35 -14.29 8.25
C THR A 55 20.23 -15.53 8.16
N ARG A 56 19.60 -16.72 8.33
CA ARG A 56 20.30 -18.01 8.18
C ARG A 56 20.80 -18.24 6.76
N ALA A 57 20.13 -17.66 5.75
CA ALA A 57 20.53 -17.73 4.35
C ALA A 57 21.71 -16.78 4.01
N GLY A 58 22.29 -16.07 4.99
CA GLY A 58 23.40 -15.17 4.79
C GLY A 58 23.01 -13.73 4.44
N GLY A 59 21.75 -13.47 4.08
CA GLY A 59 21.29 -12.13 3.74
C GLY A 59 21.27 -11.20 4.95
N THR A 60 21.42 -9.89 4.69
CA THR A 60 21.52 -8.85 5.71
C THR A 60 20.51 -7.74 5.50
N VAL A 61 20.16 -7.05 6.58
CA VAL A 61 19.39 -5.79 6.54
C VAL A 61 20.19 -4.73 7.28
N GLU A 62 20.67 -3.75 6.54
CA GLU A 62 21.51 -2.66 7.03
C GLU A 62 20.75 -1.34 6.90
N PRO A 63 20.31 -0.72 8.00
CA PRO A 63 19.72 0.60 7.94
C PRO A 63 20.73 1.63 7.49
N VAL A 64 20.31 2.45 6.55
CA VAL A 64 21.06 3.60 6.04
C VAL A 64 20.20 4.84 6.27
N THR A 65 20.73 5.81 6.99
CA THR A 65 20.00 7.06 7.27
C THR A 65 19.91 7.91 6.01
N GLY A 66 18.68 8.35 5.68
CA GLY A 66 18.43 9.21 4.54
C GLY A 66 16.97 9.66 4.47
N ASP A 67 16.69 10.54 3.50
CA ASP A 67 15.40 11.19 3.30
C ASP A 67 15.14 11.37 1.81
N VAL A 68 14.13 10.71 1.27
CA VAL A 68 13.77 10.80 -0.15
C VAL A 68 13.40 12.22 -0.59
N THR A 69 12.98 13.09 0.33
CA THR A 69 12.66 14.49 0.02
C THR A 69 13.89 15.35 -0.26
N ARG A 70 15.09 14.84 -0.03
CA ARG A 70 16.36 15.54 -0.22
C ARG A 70 17.12 15.03 -1.44
N PRO A 71 17.83 15.91 -2.17
CA PRO A 71 18.73 15.49 -3.25
C PRO A 71 19.72 14.41 -2.78
N GLY A 72 19.99 13.42 -3.64
CA GLY A 72 20.83 12.28 -3.32
C GLY A 72 20.28 11.43 -2.16
N LEU A 73 18.96 11.47 -1.93
CA LEU A 73 18.23 10.81 -0.84
C LEU A 73 18.70 11.23 0.57
N GLY A 74 19.32 12.39 0.71
CA GLY A 74 19.90 12.85 1.98
C GLY A 74 20.99 11.94 2.54
N LEU A 75 21.56 11.07 1.72
CA LEU A 75 22.64 10.15 2.09
C LEU A 75 23.95 10.89 2.37
N ALA A 76 24.74 10.39 3.29
CA ALA A 76 26.10 10.84 3.49
C ALA A 76 26.94 10.70 2.19
N ALA A 77 27.87 11.60 1.97
CA ALA A 77 28.57 11.69 0.68
C ALA A 77 29.35 10.41 0.34
N ASP A 78 29.99 9.79 1.31
CA ASP A 78 30.73 8.53 1.18
C ASP A 78 29.78 7.37 0.79
N VAL A 79 28.64 7.26 1.45
CA VAL A 79 27.61 6.27 1.13
C VAL A 79 27.10 6.48 -0.30
N ARG A 80 26.74 7.73 -0.65
CA ARG A 80 26.21 8.07 -1.97
C ARG A 80 27.19 7.76 -3.09
N HIS A 81 28.48 8.09 -2.91
CA HIS A 81 29.52 7.84 -3.93
C HIS A 81 29.78 6.34 -4.13
N GLY A 82 29.62 5.52 -3.09
CA GLY A 82 29.81 4.07 -3.16
C GLY A 82 28.60 3.29 -3.68
N LEU A 83 27.42 3.92 -3.81
CA LEU A 83 26.20 3.22 -4.23
C LEU A 83 26.31 2.61 -5.63
N PRO A 84 26.83 3.32 -6.68
CA PRO A 84 26.88 2.77 -8.02
C PRO A 84 27.68 1.47 -8.14
N ASP A 85 28.72 1.32 -7.31
CA ASP A 85 29.60 0.15 -7.31
C ASP A 85 29.06 -1.01 -6.47
N THR A 86 28.04 -0.75 -5.64
CA THR A 86 27.58 -1.71 -4.64
C THR A 86 26.10 -2.12 -4.78
N VAL A 87 25.25 -1.28 -5.40
CA VAL A 87 23.80 -1.51 -5.50
C VAL A 87 23.45 -2.13 -6.85
N ASP A 88 22.86 -3.31 -6.81
CA ASP A 88 22.41 -4.02 -8.01
C ASP A 88 20.97 -3.69 -8.41
N LEU A 89 20.19 -3.13 -7.48
CA LEU A 89 18.76 -2.85 -7.67
C LEU A 89 18.27 -1.81 -6.67
N VAL A 90 17.42 -0.90 -7.13
CA VAL A 90 16.61 -0.04 -6.25
C VAL A 90 15.17 -0.55 -6.21
N VAL A 91 14.61 -0.72 -5.00
CA VAL A 91 13.17 -0.91 -4.80
C VAL A 91 12.63 0.35 -4.12
N HIS A 92 11.89 1.15 -4.90
CA HIS A 92 11.34 2.42 -4.43
C HIS A 92 9.91 2.22 -3.91
N ALA A 93 9.78 2.06 -2.59
CA ALA A 93 8.50 1.87 -1.90
C ALA A 93 8.17 3.01 -0.89
N ALA A 94 8.98 4.08 -0.87
CA ALA A 94 8.70 5.23 -0.03
C ALA A 94 7.51 6.02 -0.57
N ALA A 95 6.49 6.22 0.26
CA ALA A 95 5.32 7.04 -0.07
C ALA A 95 4.57 7.47 1.19
N VAL A 96 3.91 8.61 1.13
CA VAL A 96 2.84 9.01 2.05
C VAL A 96 1.53 8.49 1.49
N THR A 97 0.85 7.63 2.26
CA THR A 97 -0.39 6.94 1.84
C THR A 97 -1.61 7.29 2.71
N ASP A 98 -1.42 7.99 3.83
CA ASP A 98 -2.51 8.41 4.72
C ASP A 98 -3.32 9.52 4.06
N PHE A 99 -4.64 9.41 4.02
CA PHE A 99 -5.52 10.43 3.46
C PHE A 99 -5.62 11.67 4.37
N GLY A 100 -5.94 12.83 3.76
CA GLY A 100 -6.15 14.09 4.48
C GLY A 100 -4.86 14.80 4.94
N LYS A 101 -3.71 14.46 4.39
CA LYS A 101 -2.48 15.23 4.55
C LYS A 101 -2.50 16.45 3.61
N PRO A 102 -1.74 17.53 3.92
CA PRO A 102 -1.55 18.62 2.99
C PRO A 102 -0.99 18.16 1.65
N ASP A 103 -1.46 18.72 0.54
CA ASP A 103 -1.04 18.36 -0.84
C ASP A 103 0.49 18.39 -1.00
N ARG A 104 1.14 19.43 -0.45
CA ARG A 104 2.61 19.54 -0.46
C ARG A 104 3.30 18.32 0.13
N THR A 105 2.76 17.69 1.16
CA THR A 105 3.35 16.49 1.78
C THR A 105 3.39 15.31 0.80
N TYR A 106 2.30 15.15 0.04
CA TYR A 106 2.27 14.11 -1.01
C TYR A 106 3.25 14.43 -2.12
N TYR A 107 3.28 15.68 -2.57
CA TYR A 107 4.17 16.11 -3.63
C TYR A 107 5.65 15.93 -3.25
N ASP A 108 6.05 16.42 -2.08
CA ASP A 108 7.44 16.36 -1.59
C ASP A 108 7.92 14.90 -1.48
N VAL A 109 7.10 14.00 -0.93
CA VAL A 109 7.52 12.61 -0.71
C VAL A 109 7.31 11.74 -1.95
N ASN A 110 6.10 11.79 -2.55
CA ASN A 110 5.75 10.84 -3.61
C ASN A 110 6.31 11.26 -4.96
N VAL A 111 6.30 12.56 -5.29
CA VAL A 111 6.74 13.06 -6.61
C VAL A 111 8.22 13.44 -6.58
N THR A 112 8.59 14.38 -5.69
CA THR A 112 9.99 14.83 -5.57
C THR A 112 10.89 13.70 -5.09
N GLY A 113 10.41 12.88 -4.15
CA GLY A 113 11.13 11.68 -3.69
C GLY A 113 11.40 10.69 -4.83
N THR A 114 10.43 10.44 -5.70
CA THR A 114 10.63 9.60 -6.89
C THR A 114 11.66 10.23 -7.83
N ARG A 115 11.60 11.54 -8.07
CA ARG A 115 12.61 12.25 -8.88
C ARG A 115 14.00 12.05 -8.32
N HIS A 116 14.22 12.23 -7.02
CA HIS A 116 15.53 12.05 -6.39
C HIS A 116 16.06 10.61 -6.49
N VAL A 117 15.16 9.60 -6.50
CA VAL A 117 15.57 8.22 -6.78
C VAL A 117 16.00 8.06 -8.23
N LEU A 118 15.25 8.63 -9.17
CA LEU A 118 15.58 8.60 -10.60
C LEU A 118 16.90 9.34 -10.88
N ASP A 119 17.10 10.52 -10.29
CA ASP A 119 18.35 11.29 -10.41
C ASP A 119 19.56 10.50 -9.87
N LEU A 120 19.36 9.70 -8.79
CA LEU A 120 20.42 8.87 -8.20
C LEU A 120 20.90 7.77 -9.16
N VAL A 121 20.00 7.22 -9.99
CA VAL A 121 20.30 6.10 -10.89
C VAL A 121 20.53 6.53 -12.34
N ALA A 122 20.32 7.83 -12.67
CA ALA A 122 20.32 8.34 -14.05
C ALA A 122 21.62 8.07 -14.82
N ASP A 123 22.77 8.22 -14.14
CA ASP A 123 24.09 8.05 -14.73
C ASP A 123 24.66 6.63 -14.52
N HIS A 124 23.85 5.72 -13.98
CA HIS A 124 24.26 4.37 -13.60
C HIS A 124 23.27 3.33 -14.15
N ASP A 125 23.75 2.20 -14.60
CA ASP A 125 22.89 1.11 -15.09
C ASP A 125 22.24 0.32 -13.92
N ILE A 126 21.68 1.04 -12.93
CA ILE A 126 21.01 0.44 -11.77
C ILE A 126 19.50 0.36 -12.07
N PRO A 127 18.94 -0.85 -12.16
CA PRO A 127 17.52 -1.03 -12.40
C PRO A 127 16.66 -0.63 -11.21
N VAL A 128 15.38 -0.31 -11.48
CA VAL A 128 14.45 0.17 -10.45
C VAL A 128 13.12 -0.58 -10.51
N VAL A 129 12.64 -1.08 -9.37
CA VAL A 129 11.24 -1.47 -9.18
C VAL A 129 10.52 -0.34 -8.43
N HIS A 130 9.56 0.31 -9.10
CA HIS A 130 8.76 1.38 -8.52
C HIS A 130 7.44 0.85 -7.99
N VAL A 131 7.19 1.02 -6.69
CA VAL A 131 5.91 0.67 -6.09
C VAL A 131 4.96 1.87 -6.19
N SER A 132 3.96 1.76 -7.07
CA SER A 132 2.90 2.74 -7.30
C SER A 132 1.61 2.33 -6.56
N THR A 133 0.46 2.51 -7.17
CA THR A 133 -0.85 2.01 -6.73
C THR A 133 -1.78 1.77 -7.92
N ALA A 134 -2.67 0.79 -7.84
CA ALA A 134 -3.72 0.59 -8.84
C ALA A 134 -4.68 1.80 -8.91
N TYR A 135 -4.76 2.58 -7.85
CA TYR A 135 -5.62 3.76 -7.78
C TYR A 135 -5.08 5.01 -8.53
N VAL A 136 -3.95 4.89 -9.25
CA VAL A 136 -3.59 5.88 -10.29
C VAL A 136 -4.62 5.90 -11.43
N ALA A 137 -5.48 4.88 -11.51
CA ALA A 137 -6.66 4.87 -12.37
C ALA A 137 -7.67 5.99 -12.04
N GLY A 138 -7.60 6.58 -10.84
CA GLY A 138 -8.51 7.64 -10.40
C GLY A 138 -9.96 7.19 -10.39
N ARG A 139 -10.87 8.07 -10.86
CA ARG A 139 -12.32 7.84 -10.85
C ARG A 139 -12.86 6.99 -12.04
N ARG A 140 -11.98 6.23 -12.67
CA ARG A 140 -12.41 5.34 -13.76
C ARG A 140 -13.31 4.23 -13.23
N GLN A 141 -14.20 3.74 -14.12
CA GLN A 141 -15.14 2.66 -13.86
C GLN A 141 -14.85 1.49 -14.80
N GLY A 142 -15.29 0.31 -14.42
CA GLY A 142 -15.11 -0.90 -15.22
C GLY A 142 -13.70 -1.49 -15.10
N LEU A 143 -13.23 -2.18 -16.14
CA LEU A 143 -11.93 -2.84 -16.15
C LEU A 143 -10.82 -1.85 -16.45
N VAL A 144 -9.78 -1.85 -15.62
CA VAL A 144 -8.54 -1.08 -15.75
C VAL A 144 -7.42 -2.05 -16.09
N LEU A 145 -6.79 -1.87 -17.25
CA LEU A 145 -5.72 -2.75 -17.70
C LEU A 145 -4.35 -2.31 -17.16
N GLU A 146 -3.43 -3.26 -16.98
CA GLU A 146 -2.08 -2.99 -16.48
C GLU A 146 -1.30 -2.03 -17.38
N GLY A 147 -1.43 -2.17 -18.70
CA GLY A 147 -0.72 -1.34 -19.68
C GLY A 147 -1.27 0.09 -19.83
N GLU A 148 -2.38 0.42 -19.21
CA GLU A 148 -2.95 1.77 -19.32
C GLU A 148 -2.16 2.79 -18.51
N ARG A 149 -1.79 3.88 -19.17
CA ARG A 149 -1.09 5.02 -18.59
C ARG A 149 -2.09 6.17 -18.38
N ASP A 150 -1.78 7.36 -18.87
CA ASP A 150 -2.65 8.54 -18.83
C ASP A 150 -3.85 8.37 -19.77
N GLN A 151 -5.05 8.32 -19.19
CA GLN A 151 -6.34 8.22 -19.88
C GLN A 151 -7.17 9.50 -19.66
N GLY A 152 -6.56 10.60 -19.19
CA GLY A 152 -7.27 11.82 -18.85
C GLY A 152 -8.16 11.68 -17.59
N GLN A 153 -7.87 10.72 -16.72
CA GLN A 153 -8.67 10.46 -15.53
C GLN A 153 -8.59 11.58 -14.49
N SER A 154 -9.70 11.83 -13.80
CA SER A 154 -9.73 12.65 -12.60
C SER A 154 -9.43 11.79 -11.36
N PHE A 155 -8.91 12.43 -10.31
CA PHE A 155 -8.51 11.76 -9.08
C PHE A 155 -9.46 12.04 -7.92
N SER A 156 -9.56 11.09 -7.00
CA SER A 156 -10.41 11.21 -5.82
C SER A 156 -9.75 12.03 -4.71
N ASN A 157 -8.42 12.07 -4.69
CA ASN A 157 -7.63 12.77 -3.69
C ASN A 157 -6.19 13.06 -4.20
N ASP A 158 -5.45 13.86 -3.43
CA ASP A 158 -4.09 14.28 -3.76
C ASP A 158 -3.07 13.13 -3.67
N TYR A 159 -3.36 12.07 -2.89
CA TYR A 159 -2.55 10.86 -2.88
C TYR A 159 -2.55 10.18 -4.26
N GLU A 160 -3.74 9.91 -4.83
CA GLU A 160 -3.86 9.28 -6.16
C GLU A 160 -3.15 10.10 -7.22
N ARG A 161 -3.38 11.42 -7.21
CA ARG A 161 -2.74 12.36 -8.12
C ARG A 161 -1.22 12.32 -7.99
N SER A 162 -0.68 12.41 -6.78
CA SER A 162 0.77 12.40 -6.56
C SER A 162 1.43 11.10 -6.99
N LYS A 163 0.77 9.95 -6.77
CA LYS A 163 1.27 8.65 -7.25
C LYS A 163 1.23 8.55 -8.77
N PHE A 164 0.20 9.09 -9.41
CA PHE A 164 0.12 9.18 -10.85
C PHE A 164 1.24 10.06 -11.44
N GLU A 165 1.49 11.22 -10.86
CA GLU A 165 2.58 12.12 -11.29
C GLU A 165 3.95 11.48 -11.10
N ALA A 166 4.18 10.80 -9.97
CA ALA A 166 5.41 10.04 -9.72
C ALA A 166 5.61 8.91 -10.74
N GLU A 167 4.54 8.19 -11.09
CA GLU A 167 4.56 7.14 -12.09
C GLU A 167 4.86 7.69 -13.49
N ARG A 168 4.33 8.87 -13.84
CA ARG A 168 4.67 9.54 -15.11
C ARG A 168 6.16 9.89 -15.20
N LEU A 169 6.76 10.39 -14.11
CA LEU A 169 8.21 10.63 -14.06
C LEU A 169 9.00 9.34 -14.27
N PHE A 170 8.60 8.28 -13.57
CA PHE A 170 9.25 6.98 -13.70
C PHE A 170 9.13 6.43 -15.10
N GLN A 171 7.94 6.49 -15.71
CA GLN A 171 7.70 6.01 -17.06
C GLN A 171 8.52 6.77 -18.10
N ALA A 172 8.62 8.10 -17.96
CA ALA A 172 9.48 8.91 -18.85
C ALA A 172 10.94 8.48 -18.75
N SER A 173 11.44 8.12 -17.56
CA SER A 173 12.80 7.59 -17.40
C SER A 173 12.96 6.21 -18.06
N VAL A 174 11.94 5.34 -17.98
CA VAL A 174 11.95 4.04 -18.67
C VAL A 174 11.96 4.23 -20.20
N ASP A 175 11.13 5.14 -20.71
CA ASP A 175 11.08 5.48 -22.13
C ASP A 175 12.42 6.07 -22.63
N ASN A 176 13.24 6.63 -21.74
CA ASN A 176 14.59 7.13 -21.97
C ASN A 176 15.71 6.10 -21.62
N GLY A 177 15.38 4.83 -21.41
CA GLY A 177 16.35 3.75 -21.29
C GLY A 177 16.59 3.21 -19.87
N LEU A 178 15.94 3.75 -18.82
CA LEU A 178 16.00 3.17 -17.49
C LEU A 178 15.43 1.74 -17.53
N ARG A 179 16.18 0.78 -17.01
CA ARG A 179 15.65 -0.56 -16.76
C ARG A 179 14.73 -0.52 -15.52
N GLY A 180 13.42 -0.58 -15.73
CA GLY A 180 12.47 -0.41 -14.63
C GLY A 180 11.13 -1.09 -14.85
N THR A 181 10.48 -1.44 -13.75
CA THR A 181 9.15 -2.06 -13.70
C THR A 181 8.31 -1.35 -12.65
N ILE A 182 7.02 -1.16 -12.93
CA ILE A 182 6.07 -0.58 -12.00
C ILE A 182 5.23 -1.70 -11.40
N VAL A 183 5.08 -1.70 -10.08
CA VAL A 183 4.10 -2.54 -9.38
C VAL A 183 3.03 -1.64 -8.79
N ARG A 184 1.75 -1.93 -9.11
CA ARG A 184 0.58 -1.19 -8.65
C ARG A 184 -0.24 -2.04 -7.67
N PRO A 185 0.04 -1.97 -6.36
CA PRO A 185 -0.84 -2.59 -5.36
C PRO A 185 -2.22 -1.93 -5.34
N SER A 186 -3.26 -2.71 -5.07
CA SER A 186 -4.55 -2.20 -4.64
C SER A 186 -4.54 -1.82 -3.16
N ILE A 187 -5.64 -1.93 -2.43
CA ILE A 187 -5.69 -1.66 -0.99
C ILE A 187 -4.98 -2.79 -0.25
N VAL A 188 -3.77 -2.51 0.22
CA VAL A 188 -2.98 -3.49 0.96
C VAL A 188 -3.57 -3.69 2.36
N VAL A 189 -3.89 -4.96 2.66
CA VAL A 189 -4.42 -5.38 3.96
C VAL A 189 -3.40 -6.25 4.72
N GLY A 190 -3.83 -6.89 5.79
CA GLY A 190 -2.96 -7.74 6.61
C GLY A 190 -2.42 -8.97 5.87
N ARG A 191 -1.65 -9.79 6.59
CA ARG A 191 -1.07 -11.01 6.05
C ARG A 191 -2.12 -11.98 5.53
N ARG A 192 -1.79 -12.64 4.43
CA ARG A 192 -2.65 -13.61 3.75
C ARG A 192 -3.16 -14.71 4.70
N ARG A 193 -2.34 -15.18 5.60
CA ARG A 193 -2.61 -16.31 6.50
C ARG A 193 -3.66 -15.98 7.58
N ASP A 194 -3.56 -14.79 8.20
CA ASP A 194 -4.21 -14.48 9.48
C ASP A 194 -4.71 -13.03 9.61
N GLY A 195 -4.60 -12.23 8.57
CA GLY A 195 -5.04 -10.84 8.57
C GLY A 195 -4.23 -9.88 9.43
N VAL A 196 -3.16 -10.36 10.09
CA VAL A 196 -2.33 -9.54 10.96
C VAL A 196 -1.72 -8.39 10.17
N THR A 197 -2.04 -7.17 10.59
CA THR A 197 -1.49 -5.94 10.02
C THR A 197 -0.58 -5.23 11.00
N ARG A 198 0.32 -4.41 10.48
CA ARG A 198 1.13 -3.52 11.29
C ARG A 198 0.42 -2.20 11.59
N ASP A 199 -0.22 -1.64 10.56
CA ASP A 199 -0.80 -0.31 10.60
C ASP A 199 -2.29 -0.37 10.27
N PHE A 200 -3.11 0.30 11.08
CA PHE A 200 -4.55 0.41 10.87
C PHE A 200 -4.85 1.71 10.11
N LYS A 201 -4.64 1.72 8.79
CA LYS A 201 -4.82 2.89 7.92
C LYS A 201 -5.94 2.66 6.90
N ASN A 202 -6.40 3.72 6.28
CA ASN A 202 -7.33 3.71 5.14
C ASN A 202 -8.55 2.81 5.37
N ILE A 203 -8.62 1.63 4.77
CA ILE A 203 -9.76 0.70 4.88
C ILE A 203 -10.07 0.35 6.34
N PHE A 204 -9.06 0.20 7.18
CA PHE A 204 -9.27 -0.09 8.60
C PHE A 204 -9.93 1.08 9.35
N VAL A 205 -9.51 2.33 9.05
CA VAL A 205 -10.13 3.53 9.62
C VAL A 205 -11.59 3.63 9.18
N MET A 206 -11.84 3.37 7.90
CA MET A 206 -13.18 3.36 7.33
C MET A 206 -14.06 2.29 7.97
N LEU A 207 -13.61 1.04 8.06
CA LEU A 207 -14.33 -0.05 8.71
C LEU A 207 -14.65 0.28 10.18
N ARG A 208 -13.66 0.76 10.94
CA ARG A 208 -13.88 1.15 12.33
C ARG A 208 -14.96 2.22 12.47
N LEU A 209 -15.00 3.17 11.55
CA LEU A 209 -15.99 4.23 11.57
C LEU A 209 -17.38 3.70 11.25
N VAL A 210 -17.52 2.95 10.14
CA VAL A 210 -18.83 2.46 9.67
C VAL A 210 -19.37 1.33 10.53
N THR A 211 -18.52 0.53 11.19
CA THR A 211 -18.99 -0.57 12.06
C THR A 211 -19.17 -0.17 13.52
N SER A 212 -19.05 1.12 13.84
CA SER A 212 -19.13 1.62 15.22
C SER A 212 -20.56 1.89 15.74
N GLY A 213 -21.58 1.74 14.89
CA GLY A 213 -22.95 2.15 15.19
C GLY A 213 -23.19 3.67 15.32
N ARG A 214 -22.12 4.48 15.10
CA ARG A 214 -22.20 5.94 15.25
C ARG A 214 -22.80 6.65 14.05
N LEU A 215 -22.84 5.99 12.91
CA LEU A 215 -23.43 6.48 11.66
C LEU A 215 -24.58 5.56 11.29
N THR A 216 -25.75 6.13 11.10
CA THR A 216 -26.94 5.38 10.68
C THR A 216 -27.06 5.29 9.15
N ARG A 217 -26.50 6.26 8.44
CA ARG A 217 -26.55 6.35 6.98
C ARG A 217 -25.24 6.90 6.43
N VAL A 218 -24.77 6.33 5.31
CA VAL A 218 -23.61 6.83 4.56
C VAL A 218 -23.89 6.73 3.06
N PRO A 219 -23.32 7.63 2.21
CA PRO A 219 -23.45 7.46 0.78
C PRO A 219 -22.70 6.21 0.34
N GLY A 220 -23.31 5.40 -0.52
CA GLY A 220 -22.67 4.19 -1.04
C GLY A 220 -23.61 3.40 -1.95
N LEU A 221 -23.00 2.56 -2.77
CA LEU A 221 -23.72 1.64 -3.67
C LEU A 221 -23.37 0.20 -3.29
N PRO A 222 -24.33 -0.69 -3.08
CA PRO A 222 -24.05 -2.08 -2.68
C PRO A 222 -23.11 -2.82 -3.64
N ASP A 223 -23.11 -2.47 -4.92
CA ASP A 223 -22.26 -3.02 -5.97
C ASP A 223 -20.96 -2.21 -6.21
N ALA A 224 -20.71 -1.17 -5.42
CA ALA A 224 -19.41 -0.51 -5.42
C ALA A 224 -18.32 -1.48 -4.99
N THR A 225 -17.16 -1.42 -5.66
CA THR A 225 -16.08 -2.38 -5.49
C THR A 225 -14.84 -1.70 -4.88
N LEU A 226 -14.28 -2.37 -3.89
CA LEU A 226 -12.91 -2.17 -3.42
C LEU A 226 -12.08 -3.36 -3.90
N ASP A 227 -10.78 -3.18 -4.03
CA ASP A 227 -9.88 -4.31 -4.25
C ASP A 227 -8.94 -4.44 -3.05
N LEU A 228 -8.97 -5.60 -2.38
CA LEU A 228 -8.23 -5.85 -1.14
C LEU A 228 -7.16 -6.92 -1.38
N VAL A 229 -5.88 -6.54 -1.28
CA VAL A 229 -4.76 -7.44 -1.51
C VAL A 229 -3.98 -7.70 -0.22
N PRO A 230 -3.72 -8.97 0.16
CA PRO A 230 -2.82 -9.31 1.26
C PRO A 230 -1.40 -8.76 1.02
N VAL A 231 -0.75 -8.28 2.09
CA VAL A 231 0.61 -7.74 1.99
C VAL A 231 1.61 -8.77 1.45
N ASP A 232 1.42 -10.05 1.76
CA ASP A 232 2.27 -11.14 1.26
C ASP A 232 2.22 -11.23 -0.27
N ASP A 233 1.03 -11.10 -0.87
CA ASP A 233 0.83 -11.20 -2.32
C ASP A 233 1.51 -10.01 -3.03
N VAL A 234 1.45 -8.81 -2.45
CA VAL A 234 2.19 -7.64 -2.96
C VAL A 234 3.70 -7.85 -2.89
N VAL A 235 4.20 -8.39 -1.76
CA VAL A 235 5.62 -8.72 -1.60
C VAL A 235 6.06 -9.73 -2.65
N ASP A 236 5.27 -10.77 -2.91
CA ASP A 236 5.59 -11.79 -3.91
C ASP A 236 5.70 -11.19 -5.32
N VAL A 237 4.77 -10.30 -5.72
CA VAL A 237 4.83 -9.61 -7.03
C VAL A 237 6.05 -8.69 -7.12
N VAL A 238 6.36 -7.90 -6.08
CA VAL A 238 7.54 -7.00 -6.07
C VAL A 238 8.84 -7.81 -6.17
N VAL A 239 8.95 -8.89 -5.42
CA VAL A 239 10.15 -9.76 -5.43
C VAL A 239 10.30 -10.46 -6.79
N ALA A 240 9.21 -10.97 -7.36
CA ALA A 240 9.23 -11.58 -8.69
C ALA A 240 9.61 -10.57 -9.79
N ALA A 241 9.07 -9.35 -9.75
CA ALA A 241 9.47 -8.25 -10.62
C ALA A 241 10.97 -7.93 -10.49
N ALA A 242 11.47 -7.84 -9.26
CA ALA A 242 12.88 -7.61 -8.96
C ALA A 242 13.80 -8.72 -9.50
N ARG A 243 13.38 -9.98 -9.39
CA ARG A 243 14.17 -11.15 -9.87
C ARG A 243 14.18 -11.26 -11.39
N GLY A 244 13.07 -10.96 -12.04
CA GLY A 244 12.89 -11.08 -13.50
C GLY A 244 13.00 -9.78 -14.28
N LEU A 245 13.57 -8.72 -13.72
CA LEU A 245 13.48 -7.36 -14.24
C LEU A 245 13.95 -7.21 -15.70
N ALA A 246 14.97 -7.95 -16.11
CA ALA A 246 15.44 -7.95 -17.50
C ALA A 246 14.34 -8.34 -18.51
N GLY A 247 13.41 -9.21 -18.14
CA GLY A 247 12.27 -9.63 -18.97
C GLY A 247 11.04 -8.74 -18.82
N TRP A 248 11.01 -7.86 -17.82
CA TRP A 248 9.83 -7.06 -17.47
C TRP A 248 10.07 -5.56 -17.46
N THR A 249 11.19 -5.08 -18.04
CA THR A 249 11.44 -3.65 -18.20
C THR A 249 10.32 -3.00 -19.00
N GLY A 250 9.79 -1.89 -18.48
CA GLY A 250 8.64 -1.18 -19.04
C GLY A 250 7.28 -1.78 -18.70
N ALA A 251 7.24 -2.96 -18.08
CA ALA A 251 5.99 -3.55 -17.64
C ALA A 251 5.38 -2.82 -16.44
N VAL A 252 4.06 -2.85 -16.38
CA VAL A 252 3.26 -2.45 -15.22
C VAL A 252 2.54 -3.69 -14.73
N LEU A 253 2.63 -3.95 -13.43
CA LEU A 253 2.09 -5.15 -12.78
C LEU A 253 1.08 -4.75 -11.72
N HIS A 254 -0.17 -5.21 -11.83
CA HIS A 254 -1.17 -5.01 -10.80
C HIS A 254 -1.04 -6.09 -9.71
N ALA A 255 -0.63 -5.70 -8.51
CA ALA A 255 -0.65 -6.57 -7.34
C ALA A 255 -2.00 -6.42 -6.62
N VAL A 256 -3.00 -7.21 -7.04
CA VAL A 256 -4.41 -7.05 -6.68
C VAL A 256 -5.02 -8.34 -6.15
N GLY A 257 -5.96 -8.21 -5.21
CA GLY A 257 -6.62 -9.36 -4.57
C GLY A 257 -7.95 -9.77 -5.19
N GLY A 258 -8.54 -8.89 -5.96
CA GLY A 258 -9.87 -9.05 -6.57
C GLY A 258 -10.94 -8.16 -5.92
N PRO A 259 -12.05 -7.95 -6.63
CA PRO A 259 -13.11 -7.05 -6.17
C PRO A 259 -13.84 -7.59 -4.93
N VAL A 260 -14.05 -6.69 -3.97
CA VAL A 260 -14.89 -6.88 -2.79
C VAL A 260 -15.97 -5.82 -2.83
N THR A 261 -17.24 -6.22 -2.87
CA THR A 261 -18.36 -5.27 -2.93
C THR A 261 -18.76 -4.77 -1.53
N LEU A 262 -19.44 -3.62 -1.45
CA LEU A 262 -20.06 -3.19 -0.19
C LEU A 262 -21.11 -4.19 0.30
N ALA A 263 -21.78 -4.89 -0.61
CA ALA A 263 -22.68 -5.99 -0.24
C ALA A 263 -21.92 -7.16 0.42
N ASP A 264 -20.71 -7.52 -0.06
CA ASP A 264 -19.87 -8.53 0.59
C ASP A 264 -19.44 -8.08 1.98
N ILE A 265 -19.03 -6.81 2.15
CA ILE A 265 -18.70 -6.25 3.46
C ILE A 265 -19.90 -6.34 4.39
N SER A 266 -21.10 -5.95 3.93
CA SER A 266 -22.33 -6.01 4.73
C SER A 266 -22.66 -7.44 5.17
N ARG A 267 -22.56 -8.38 4.26
CA ARG A 267 -22.83 -9.79 4.52
C ARG A 267 -21.86 -10.39 5.54
N VAL A 268 -20.57 -10.13 5.39
CA VAL A 268 -19.55 -10.64 6.32
C VAL A 268 -19.65 -9.96 7.68
N VAL A 269 -19.84 -8.63 7.74
CA VAL A 269 -19.97 -7.89 9.01
C VAL A 269 -21.20 -8.37 9.79
N ALA A 270 -22.29 -8.78 9.14
CA ALA A 270 -23.49 -9.32 9.78
C ALA A 270 -23.22 -10.62 10.57
N GLU A 271 -22.10 -11.31 10.33
CA GLU A 271 -21.66 -12.46 11.12
C GLU A 271 -21.12 -12.07 12.52
N TYR A 272 -20.87 -10.77 12.75
CA TYR A 272 -20.24 -10.24 13.96
C TYR A 272 -21.23 -9.39 14.78
N PRO A 273 -21.92 -9.94 15.80
CA PRO A 273 -22.96 -9.22 16.53
C PRO A 273 -22.51 -7.95 17.25
N ALA A 274 -21.20 -7.78 17.44
CA ALA A 274 -20.62 -6.59 18.08
C ALA A 274 -20.38 -5.42 17.11
N LEU A 275 -20.66 -5.60 15.81
CA LEU A 275 -20.47 -4.62 14.76
C LEU A 275 -21.80 -4.21 14.17
N GLU A 276 -21.98 -2.91 13.92
CA GLU A 276 -23.20 -2.34 13.33
C GLU A 276 -22.86 -1.58 12.07
N LEU A 277 -23.54 -1.86 10.96
CA LEU A 277 -23.37 -1.16 9.69
C LEU A 277 -24.45 -0.09 9.49
N PRO A 278 -24.10 1.07 8.89
CA PRO A 278 -25.08 2.04 8.45
C PRO A 278 -25.83 1.54 7.21
N GLU A 279 -26.98 2.15 6.92
CA GLU A 279 -27.65 2.05 5.64
C GLU A 279 -26.79 2.71 4.56
N TYR A 280 -26.48 1.99 3.46
CA TYR A 280 -25.89 2.59 2.27
C TYR A 280 -26.98 3.26 1.45
N VAL A 281 -26.86 4.57 1.27
CA VAL A 281 -27.81 5.41 0.52
C VAL A 281 -27.17 5.80 -0.81
N PRO A 282 -27.86 5.61 -1.95
CA PRO A 282 -27.35 6.11 -3.22
C PRO A 282 -26.97 7.60 -3.12
N PRO A 283 -25.80 8.03 -3.66
CA PRO A 283 -25.35 9.43 -3.53
C PRO A 283 -26.36 10.49 -3.95
N ALA A 284 -27.16 10.20 -4.98
CA ALA A 284 -28.22 11.11 -5.44
C ALA A 284 -29.31 11.38 -4.38
N ASN A 285 -29.48 10.45 -3.41
CA ASN A 285 -30.49 10.53 -2.34
C ASN A 285 -29.88 10.86 -0.98
N PHE A 286 -28.55 10.98 -0.90
CA PHE A 286 -27.87 11.27 0.35
C PHE A 286 -27.71 12.78 0.56
N VAL A 287 -28.33 13.29 1.62
CA VAL A 287 -28.28 14.70 2.01
C VAL A 287 -27.55 14.82 3.36
N PRO A 288 -26.29 15.26 3.41
CA PRO A 288 -25.53 15.37 4.65
C PRO A 288 -26.23 16.23 5.72
N GLY A 289 -26.95 17.28 5.29
CA GLY A 289 -27.72 18.17 6.17
C GLY A 289 -28.87 17.48 6.92
N SER A 290 -29.35 16.33 6.47
CA SER A 290 -30.40 15.55 7.13
C SER A 290 -29.89 14.68 8.29
N LEU A 291 -28.57 14.54 8.42
CA LEU A 291 -27.95 13.78 9.51
C LEU A 291 -28.02 14.57 10.83
N PRO A 292 -28.18 13.89 11.98
CA PRO A 292 -27.94 14.51 13.29
C PRO A 292 -26.58 15.20 13.34
N SER A 293 -26.46 16.29 14.11
CA SER A 293 -25.24 17.15 14.12
C SER A 293 -23.94 16.37 14.36
N VAL A 294 -23.94 15.42 15.29
CA VAL A 294 -22.77 14.58 15.60
C VAL A 294 -22.42 13.66 14.40
N GLN A 295 -23.41 13.03 13.79
CA GLN A 295 -23.21 12.16 12.64
C GLN A 295 -22.72 12.94 11.41
N ARG A 296 -23.27 14.15 11.20
CA ARG A 296 -22.82 15.06 10.14
C ARG A 296 -21.36 15.45 10.33
N ALA A 297 -20.96 15.80 11.55
CA ALA A 297 -19.55 16.13 11.85
C ALA A 297 -18.61 14.93 11.59
N LEU A 298 -19.03 13.71 11.94
CA LEU A 298 -18.26 12.49 11.63
C LEU A 298 -18.17 12.23 10.12
N TYR A 299 -19.28 12.39 9.41
CA TYR A 299 -19.33 12.27 7.96
C TYR A 299 -18.36 13.25 7.28
N GLU A 300 -18.50 14.55 7.56
CA GLU A 300 -17.69 15.59 6.94
C GLU A 300 -16.19 15.43 7.23
N ARG A 301 -15.85 15.01 8.44
CA ARG A 301 -14.45 14.88 8.87
C ARG A 301 -13.76 13.62 8.34
N TYR A 302 -14.49 12.51 8.22
CA TYR A 302 -13.88 11.21 7.97
C TYR A 302 -14.48 10.47 6.77
N VAL A 303 -15.81 10.33 6.66
CA VAL A 303 -16.42 9.50 5.60
C VAL A 303 -16.25 10.14 4.24
N ARG A 304 -16.37 11.46 4.15
CA ARG A 304 -16.26 12.23 2.91
C ARG A 304 -14.96 11.95 2.15
N LEU A 305 -13.87 11.68 2.86
CA LEU A 305 -12.58 11.32 2.26
C LEU A 305 -12.63 9.98 1.51
N TYR A 306 -13.51 9.08 1.93
CA TYR A 306 -13.65 7.72 1.38
C TYR A 306 -14.88 7.57 0.47
N GLU A 307 -15.75 8.58 0.38
CA GLU A 307 -16.98 8.53 -0.41
C GLU A 307 -16.76 8.10 -1.87
N PRO A 308 -15.71 8.57 -2.59
CA PRO A 308 -15.46 8.11 -3.95
C PRO A 308 -15.30 6.60 -4.08
N TYR A 309 -14.72 5.94 -3.05
CA TYR A 309 -14.51 4.49 -3.02
C TYR A 309 -15.80 3.72 -2.69
N LEU A 310 -16.75 4.35 -2.00
CA LEU A 310 -18.07 3.75 -1.69
C LEU A 310 -19.01 3.73 -2.91
N THR A 311 -18.59 4.33 -4.02
CA THR A 311 -19.38 4.47 -5.25
C THR A 311 -18.65 3.99 -6.50
N ALA A 312 -17.36 3.68 -6.39
CA ALA A 312 -16.52 3.19 -7.49
C ALA A 312 -16.88 1.75 -7.89
N ARG A 313 -16.75 1.45 -9.17
CA ARG A 313 -16.91 0.09 -9.74
C ARG A 313 -15.70 -0.30 -10.59
N ALA A 314 -14.50 0.14 -10.19
CA ALA A 314 -13.26 -0.22 -10.87
C ALA A 314 -12.89 -1.68 -10.54
N ARG A 315 -12.41 -2.39 -11.55
CA ARG A 315 -11.81 -3.72 -11.44
C ARG A 315 -10.45 -3.69 -12.13
N PHE A 316 -9.47 -4.34 -11.56
CA PHE A 316 -8.11 -4.29 -12.07
C PHE A 316 -7.75 -5.62 -12.73
N ASP A 317 -7.28 -5.56 -13.99
CA ASP A 317 -6.66 -6.68 -14.68
C ASP A 317 -5.29 -6.96 -14.07
N ASP A 318 -4.91 -8.23 -13.93
CA ASP A 318 -3.60 -8.66 -13.44
C ASP A 318 -2.96 -9.73 -14.34
N THR A 319 -3.36 -9.75 -15.59
CA THR A 319 -2.93 -10.78 -16.55
C THR A 319 -1.40 -10.83 -16.69
N VAL A 320 -0.72 -9.67 -16.70
CA VAL A 320 0.74 -9.60 -16.77
C VAL A 320 1.36 -10.00 -15.44
N ALA A 321 0.85 -9.48 -14.32
CA ALA A 321 1.33 -9.85 -12.98
C ALA A 321 1.22 -11.36 -12.72
N GLN A 322 0.16 -12.02 -13.17
CA GLN A 322 -0.02 -13.47 -13.06
C GLN A 322 0.99 -14.27 -13.89
N ARG A 323 1.53 -13.71 -14.98
CA ARG A 323 2.63 -14.35 -15.72
C ARG A 323 3.97 -14.21 -14.99
N VAL A 324 4.17 -13.09 -14.30
CA VAL A 324 5.39 -12.82 -13.53
C VAL A 324 5.41 -13.60 -12.21
N CYS A 325 4.28 -13.60 -11.52
CA CYS A 325 4.10 -14.20 -10.20
C CYS A 325 2.72 -14.89 -10.10
N PRO A 326 2.58 -16.11 -10.61
CA PRO A 326 1.33 -16.85 -10.50
C PRO A 326 0.92 -17.06 -9.03
N HIS A 327 -0.28 -16.66 -8.68
CA HIS A 327 -0.83 -16.89 -7.35
C HIS A 327 -2.35 -17.05 -7.38
N SER A 328 -2.90 -17.80 -6.42
CA SER A 328 -4.34 -17.91 -6.24
C SER A 328 -4.85 -16.75 -5.38
N ARG A 329 -5.96 -16.13 -5.79
CA ARG A 329 -6.63 -15.11 -4.99
C ARG A 329 -7.40 -15.73 -3.82
N LEU A 330 -7.48 -15.03 -2.72
CA LEU A 330 -8.43 -15.37 -1.66
C LEU A 330 -9.84 -14.91 -2.06
N SER A 331 -10.86 -15.59 -1.57
CA SER A 331 -12.23 -15.07 -1.71
C SER A 331 -12.41 -13.79 -0.90
N ALA A 332 -13.30 -12.90 -1.34
CA ALA A 332 -13.69 -11.69 -0.62
C ALA A 332 -14.02 -11.98 0.85
N ASP A 333 -14.82 -13.02 1.10
CA ASP A 333 -15.18 -13.48 2.44
C ASP A 333 -13.98 -13.81 3.32
N THR A 334 -13.01 -14.55 2.76
CA THR A 334 -11.82 -14.96 3.51
C THR A 334 -10.96 -13.75 3.88
N VAL A 335 -10.77 -12.82 2.95
CA VAL A 335 -10.00 -11.58 3.21
C VAL A 335 -10.70 -10.75 4.29
N LEU A 336 -12.01 -10.54 4.16
CA LEU A 336 -12.80 -9.74 5.10
C LEU A 336 -12.82 -10.35 6.50
N ARG A 337 -13.10 -11.66 6.63
CA ARG A 337 -13.09 -12.33 7.94
C ARG A 337 -11.73 -12.20 8.62
N ARG A 338 -10.63 -12.49 7.94
CA ARG A 338 -9.27 -12.37 8.51
C ARG A 338 -8.97 -10.95 8.97
N LEU A 339 -9.34 -9.94 8.17
CA LEU A 339 -9.17 -8.52 8.52
C LEU A 339 -9.99 -8.16 9.77
N ILE A 340 -11.26 -8.57 9.84
CA ILE A 340 -12.15 -8.29 10.95
C ILE A 340 -11.71 -9.05 12.21
N ASP A 341 -11.44 -10.35 12.11
CA ASP A 341 -11.00 -11.20 13.22
C ASP A 341 -9.75 -10.65 13.88
N HIS A 342 -8.73 -10.31 13.08
CA HIS A 342 -7.51 -9.68 13.61
C HIS A 342 -7.82 -8.34 14.28
N SER A 343 -8.60 -7.48 13.63
CA SER A 343 -8.93 -6.15 14.15
C SER A 343 -9.71 -6.21 15.45
N MET A 344 -10.60 -7.20 15.60
CA MET A 344 -11.32 -7.45 16.85
C MET A 344 -10.41 -8.04 17.93
N ALA A 345 -9.56 -9.00 17.56
CA ALA A 345 -8.64 -9.66 18.51
C ALA A 345 -7.70 -8.66 19.20
N VAL A 346 -7.27 -7.61 18.47
CA VAL A 346 -6.42 -6.55 19.03
C VAL A 346 -7.21 -5.35 19.60
N GLY A 347 -8.56 -5.42 19.61
CA GLY A 347 -9.42 -4.36 20.14
C GLY A 347 -9.50 -3.10 19.27
N TYR A 348 -9.14 -3.19 17.98
CA TYR A 348 -9.28 -2.09 17.04
C TYR A 348 -10.72 -1.90 16.55
N LEU A 349 -11.42 -3.00 16.28
CA LEU A 349 -12.87 -3.06 16.02
C LEU A 349 -13.64 -3.62 17.22
N GLY A 350 -14.92 -3.30 17.30
CA GLY A 350 -15.83 -3.73 18.37
C GLY A 350 -15.85 -2.80 19.59
N PRO A 351 -16.55 -3.16 20.66
CA PRO A 351 -16.65 -2.35 21.87
C PRO A 351 -15.26 -2.21 22.51
N ARG A 352 -14.89 -0.97 22.91
CA ARG A 352 -13.65 -0.74 23.65
C ARG A 352 -13.63 -1.63 24.88
N ARG A 353 -12.67 -2.57 24.97
CA ARG A 353 -12.36 -3.22 26.24
C ARG A 353 -11.88 -2.12 27.18
N ARG A 354 -12.62 -1.84 28.28
CA ARG A 354 -12.12 -1.01 29.38
C ARG A 354 -10.84 -1.68 29.85
N THR A 355 -9.72 -0.97 29.81
CA THR A 355 -8.50 -1.44 30.46
C THR A 355 -8.78 -1.58 31.95
N LEU A 356 -8.23 -2.60 32.59
CA LEU A 356 -8.43 -2.87 34.03
C LEU A 356 -8.12 -1.64 34.91
N THR A 357 -7.36 -0.68 34.43
CA THR A 357 -7.04 0.60 35.08
C THR A 357 -8.23 1.58 35.10
N GLU A 358 -9.13 1.55 34.11
CA GLU A 358 -10.34 2.38 34.09
C GLU A 358 -11.50 1.78 34.91
N ALA A 359 -11.44 0.49 35.23
CA ALA A 359 -12.41 -0.20 36.09
C ALA A 359 -12.12 -0.03 37.59
N ALA A 360 -10.91 0.45 37.96
CA ALA A 360 -10.51 0.66 39.35
C ALA A 360 -10.78 2.09 39.86
N THR A 361 -11.31 2.98 39.01
CA THR A 361 -11.58 4.40 39.30
C THR A 361 -13.08 4.77 39.16
N ALA A 362 -13.98 3.80 39.03
CA ALA A 362 -15.46 3.99 39.05
C ALA A 362 -16.05 3.28 40.34
#